data_dffbcbbfb9a5f375e0401926f860cc6a
#
_entry.id   dffbcbbfb9a5f375e0401926f860cc6a
#
_cell.length_a   1.000
_cell.length_b   1.000
_cell.length_c   1.000
_cell.angle_alpha   90.00
_cell.angle_beta   90.00
_cell.angle_gamma   90.00
#
_symmetry.space_group_name_H-M   'P 1'
#
loop_
_entity.id
_entity.type
_entity.pdbx_description
1 polymer ?
#
loop_
_entity_poly.entity_id
_entity_poly.type
_entity_poly.pdbx_seq_one_letter_code
_entity_poly.pdbx_strand_id
1 'polypeptide(L)'
;MIELCDVNDLEVGEMRGFVLPNYPPIALYNVEGEFYCTDDTCTHGAALLTDGELDGQDVICPFHDGSFNVCSGKASSSPCIIPLKTHRIEVVGGKVMVELK
;
A
#
# COMPACT_ATOMS: atom_id res chain seq x y z
N MET A 1 -13.84 8.62 -7.36
CA MET A 1 -12.57 8.45 -6.63
C MET A 1 -12.67 9.08 -5.26
N ILE A 2 -11.92 8.60 -4.31
CA ILE A 2 -11.93 9.05 -2.92
C ILE A 2 -10.61 9.78 -2.65
N GLU A 3 -10.68 10.98 -2.06
CA GLU A 3 -9.49 11.71 -1.63
C GLU A 3 -8.91 11.08 -0.39
N LEU A 4 -7.60 10.78 -0.39
CA LEU A 4 -6.89 10.24 0.77
C LEU A 4 -6.11 11.31 1.52
N CYS A 5 -5.29 12.08 0.83
CA CYS A 5 -4.42 13.09 1.45
C CYS A 5 -3.84 14.02 0.38
N ASP A 6 -3.07 15.02 0.81
CA ASP A 6 -2.26 15.82 -0.09
C ASP A 6 -0.99 15.08 -0.48
N VAL A 7 -0.45 15.40 -1.65
CA VAL A 7 0.82 14.80 -2.11
C VAL A 7 1.96 15.08 -1.13
N ASN A 8 1.90 16.20 -0.39
CA ASN A 8 2.94 16.57 0.57
C ASN A 8 2.78 15.90 1.94
N ASP A 9 1.69 15.16 2.16
CA ASP A 9 1.45 14.48 3.43
C ASP A 9 2.21 13.18 3.57
N LEU A 10 2.73 12.64 2.47
CA LEU A 10 3.45 11.39 2.45
C LEU A 10 4.73 11.56 1.65
N GLU A 11 5.88 11.51 2.34
CA GLU A 11 7.17 11.70 1.71
C GLU A 11 7.67 10.44 1.02
N VAL A 12 8.68 10.59 0.15
CA VAL A 12 9.32 9.47 -0.53
C VAL A 12 9.81 8.46 0.51
N GLY A 13 9.47 7.19 0.29
CA GLY A 13 9.86 6.10 1.17
C GLY A 13 8.90 5.89 2.35
N GLU A 14 7.85 6.69 2.44
CA GLU A 14 6.83 6.53 3.49
C GLU A 14 5.63 5.74 3.01
N MET A 15 4.92 5.16 3.97
CA MET A 15 3.64 4.51 3.73
C MET A 15 2.67 4.87 4.86
N ARG A 16 1.38 4.83 4.55
CA ARG A 16 0.33 5.15 5.54
C ARG A 16 -0.90 4.29 5.29
N GLY A 17 -1.48 3.78 6.38
CA GLY A 17 -2.75 3.05 6.32
C GLY A 17 -3.94 4.00 6.40
N PHE A 18 -5.02 3.63 5.72
CA PHE A 18 -6.29 4.34 5.75
C PHE A 18 -7.41 3.34 6.01
N VAL A 19 -8.35 3.74 6.86
CA VAL A 19 -9.57 2.95 7.11
C VAL A 19 -10.74 3.73 6.54
N LEU A 20 -11.35 3.19 5.50
CA LEU A 20 -12.51 3.79 4.84
C LEU A 20 -13.76 2.99 5.15
N PRO A 21 -14.94 3.65 5.30
CA PRO A 21 -16.19 2.95 5.56
C PRO A 21 -16.49 1.92 4.48
N ASN A 22 -16.92 0.73 4.88
CA ASN A 22 -17.35 -0.36 4.00
C ASN A 22 -16.25 -0.99 3.13
N TYR A 23 -14.98 -0.70 3.42
CA TYR A 23 -13.85 -1.28 2.70
C TYR A 23 -12.82 -1.85 3.67
N PRO A 24 -12.08 -2.89 3.28
CA PRO A 24 -10.92 -3.32 4.06
C PRO A 24 -9.89 -2.19 4.17
N PRO A 25 -9.03 -2.20 5.19
CA PRO A 25 -7.97 -1.22 5.29
C PRO A 25 -7.10 -1.21 4.03
N ILE A 26 -6.66 -0.01 3.62
CA ILE A 26 -5.78 0.16 2.48
C ILE A 26 -4.49 0.85 2.90
N ALA A 27 -3.43 0.63 2.12
CA ALA A 27 -2.12 1.22 2.34
C ALA A 27 -1.73 2.06 1.14
N LEU A 28 -1.26 3.27 1.40
CA LEU A 28 -0.72 4.18 0.39
C LEU A 28 0.80 4.23 0.56
N TYR A 29 1.51 4.14 -0.56
CA TYR A 29 2.97 4.15 -0.60
C TYR A 29 3.46 5.26 -1.51
N ASN A 30 4.52 5.96 -1.10
CA ASN A 30 5.25 6.88 -1.96
C ASN A 30 6.59 6.24 -2.33
N VAL A 31 6.68 5.74 -3.55
CA VAL A 31 7.89 5.10 -4.08
C VAL A 31 8.50 6.04 -5.11
N GLU A 32 9.61 6.66 -4.73
CA GLU A 32 10.35 7.58 -5.60
C GLU A 32 9.50 8.71 -6.20
N GLY A 33 8.50 9.18 -5.45
CA GLY A 33 7.62 10.25 -5.90
C GLY A 33 6.35 9.79 -6.58
N GLU A 34 6.18 8.50 -6.82
CA GLU A 34 4.94 7.93 -7.35
C GLU A 34 4.14 7.24 -6.25
N PHE A 35 2.83 7.38 -6.31
CA PHE A 35 1.94 6.82 -5.30
C PHE A 35 1.31 5.53 -5.77
N TYR A 36 1.30 4.53 -4.88
CA TYR A 36 0.69 3.22 -5.12
C TYR A 36 -0.20 2.87 -3.94
N CYS A 37 -1.22 2.08 -4.18
CA CYS A 37 -2.16 1.67 -3.14
C CYS A 37 -2.48 0.18 -3.26
N THR A 38 -2.45 -0.50 -2.12
CA THR A 38 -2.84 -1.90 -2.02
C THR A 38 -3.77 -2.08 -0.83
N ASP A 39 -4.38 -3.26 -0.71
CA ASP A 39 -4.96 -3.63 0.57
C ASP A 39 -3.84 -3.63 1.62
N ASP A 40 -4.17 -3.23 2.85
CA ASP A 40 -3.20 -3.14 3.94
C ASP A 40 -3.05 -4.45 4.71
N THR A 41 -3.99 -5.37 4.54
CA THR A 41 -3.93 -6.67 5.21
C THR A 41 -3.06 -7.62 4.40
N CYS A 42 -2.05 -8.19 5.06
CA CYS A 42 -1.19 -9.20 4.46
C CYS A 42 -2.02 -10.44 4.08
N THR A 43 -1.86 -10.93 2.84
CA THR A 43 -2.61 -12.11 2.38
C THR A 43 -2.19 -13.39 3.10
N HIS A 44 -1.05 -13.38 3.78
CA HIS A 44 -0.53 -14.51 4.54
C HIS A 44 -1.14 -14.61 5.94
N GLY A 45 -1.57 -13.50 6.52
CA GLY A 45 -2.09 -13.49 7.89
C GLY A 45 -2.74 -12.17 8.25
N ALA A 46 -3.08 -11.98 9.52
CA ALA A 46 -3.84 -10.84 10.01
C ALA A 46 -2.97 -9.59 10.31
N ALA A 47 -1.78 -9.50 9.73
CA ALA A 47 -0.91 -8.35 9.92
C ALA A 47 -1.29 -7.21 8.98
N LEU A 48 -1.08 -5.98 9.45
CA LEU A 48 -1.17 -4.79 8.60
C LEU A 48 0.22 -4.52 8.02
N LEU A 49 0.29 -4.36 6.70
CA LEU A 49 1.56 -4.11 6.01
C LEU A 49 2.19 -2.79 6.43
N THR A 50 1.36 -1.79 6.76
CA THR A 50 1.86 -0.49 7.24
C THR A 50 2.49 -0.55 8.62
N ASP A 51 2.36 -1.66 9.34
CA ASP A 51 3.13 -1.92 10.58
C ASP A 51 4.52 -2.49 10.29
N GLY A 52 4.80 -2.84 9.05
CA GLY A 52 6.10 -3.36 8.61
C GLY A 52 6.98 -2.25 8.07
N GLU A 53 7.73 -2.58 7.03
CA GLU A 53 8.70 -1.66 6.43
C GLU A 53 8.50 -1.57 4.92
N LEU A 54 8.80 -0.40 4.36
CA LEU A 54 8.87 -0.20 2.91
C LEU A 54 10.34 -0.11 2.51
N ASP A 55 10.77 -1.04 1.68
CA ASP A 55 12.12 -1.11 1.15
C ASP A 55 12.08 -1.00 -0.38
N GLY A 56 12.36 0.18 -0.89
CA GLY A 56 12.24 0.45 -2.31
C GLY A 56 10.80 0.26 -2.78
N GLN A 57 10.57 -0.73 -3.63
CA GLN A 57 9.24 -1.06 -4.15
C GLN A 57 8.57 -2.20 -3.38
N ASP A 58 9.23 -2.76 -2.38
CA ASP A 58 8.71 -3.90 -1.62
C ASP A 58 8.27 -3.46 -0.24
N VAL A 59 7.06 -3.88 0.16
CA VAL A 59 6.61 -3.77 1.54
C VAL A 59 6.85 -5.11 2.22
N ILE A 60 7.47 -5.05 3.41
CA ILE A 60 7.83 -6.22 4.18
C ILE A 60 6.79 -6.43 5.27
N CYS A 61 6.13 -7.59 5.24
CA CYS A 61 5.15 -7.95 6.26
C CYS A 61 5.83 -8.07 7.61
N PRO A 62 5.27 -7.50 8.71
CA PRO A 62 5.89 -7.62 10.03
C PRO A 62 5.88 -9.04 10.59
N PHE A 63 5.09 -9.95 10.00
CA PHE A 63 5.06 -11.36 10.36
C PHE A 63 5.85 -12.16 9.34
N HIS A 64 6.87 -12.88 9.78
CA HIS A 64 7.67 -13.81 8.98
C HIS A 64 8.47 -13.17 7.83
N ASP A 65 8.56 -11.85 7.76
CA ASP A 65 9.38 -11.11 6.79
C ASP A 65 9.09 -11.40 5.32
N GLY A 66 7.89 -11.92 4.99
CA GLY A 66 7.44 -12.01 3.61
C GLY A 66 7.24 -10.62 3.02
N SER A 67 7.28 -10.51 1.70
CA SER A 67 7.16 -9.20 1.05
C SER A 67 6.34 -9.23 -0.21
N PHE A 68 5.88 -8.04 -0.62
CA PHE A 68 5.12 -7.80 -1.83
C PHE A 68 5.67 -6.59 -2.56
N ASN A 69 5.65 -6.64 -3.89
CA ASN A 69 5.90 -5.46 -4.70
C ASN A 69 4.64 -4.58 -4.69
N VAL A 70 4.76 -3.35 -4.22
CA VAL A 70 3.58 -2.47 -4.05
C VAL A 70 3.05 -1.94 -5.38
N CYS A 71 3.87 -1.92 -6.42
CA CYS A 71 3.45 -1.44 -7.74
C CYS A 71 2.58 -2.47 -8.47
N SER A 72 2.90 -3.75 -8.35
CA SER A 72 2.20 -4.83 -9.03
C SER A 72 1.26 -5.63 -8.12
N GLY A 73 1.49 -5.59 -6.81
CA GLY A 73 0.80 -6.44 -5.83
C GLY A 73 1.37 -7.84 -5.72
N LYS A 74 2.34 -8.21 -6.55
CA LYS A 74 2.88 -9.56 -6.56
C LYS A 74 3.70 -9.85 -5.32
N ALA A 75 3.58 -11.06 -4.78
CA ALA A 75 4.44 -11.53 -3.71
C ALA A 75 5.88 -11.61 -4.21
N SER A 76 6.82 -11.04 -3.45
CA SER A 76 8.23 -10.99 -3.82
C SER A 76 9.12 -11.88 -2.97
N SER A 77 8.67 -12.32 -1.81
CA SER A 77 9.39 -13.33 -1.03
C SER A 77 8.47 -14.13 -0.13
N SER A 78 8.88 -15.38 0.16
CA SER A 78 8.17 -16.28 1.07
C SER A 78 8.09 -15.69 2.49
N PRO A 79 7.06 -16.01 3.25
CA PRO A 79 5.95 -16.92 2.95
C PRO A 79 4.79 -16.30 2.19
N CYS A 80 4.91 -15.06 1.72
CA CYS A 80 3.88 -14.41 0.93
C CYS A 80 3.87 -15.03 -0.47
N ILE A 81 2.72 -15.57 -0.89
CA ILE A 81 2.55 -16.20 -2.20
C ILE A 81 1.31 -15.71 -2.95
N ILE A 82 0.30 -15.24 -2.21
CA ILE A 82 -0.94 -14.72 -2.80
C ILE A 82 -0.77 -13.22 -3.01
N PRO A 83 -0.98 -12.70 -4.23
CA PRO A 83 -0.78 -11.27 -4.49
C PRO A 83 -1.75 -10.40 -3.71
N LEU A 84 -1.31 -9.17 -3.44
CA LEU A 84 -2.16 -8.13 -2.86
C LEU A 84 -3.09 -7.57 -3.93
N LYS A 85 -4.28 -7.18 -3.50
CA LYS A 85 -5.16 -6.38 -4.35
C LYS A 85 -4.60 -4.97 -4.44
N THR A 86 -4.45 -4.47 -5.67
CA THR A 86 -4.00 -3.10 -5.91
C THR A 86 -5.18 -2.20 -6.25
N HIS A 87 -5.06 -0.92 -5.92
CA HIS A 87 -6.08 0.08 -6.19
C HIS A 87 -5.44 1.19 -7.02
N ARG A 88 -6.22 1.74 -7.95
CA ARG A 88 -5.72 2.80 -8.82
C ARG A 88 -5.57 4.10 -8.06
N ILE A 89 -4.43 4.77 -8.23
CA ILE A 89 -4.15 6.10 -7.68
C ILE A 89 -4.10 7.12 -8.81
N GLU A 90 -4.64 8.29 -8.55
CA GLU A 90 -4.56 9.42 -9.45
C GLU A 90 -4.29 10.67 -8.61
N VAL A 91 -3.35 11.51 -9.06
CA VAL A 91 -3.07 12.78 -8.40
C VAL A 91 -3.79 13.89 -9.15
N VAL A 92 -4.69 14.58 -8.47
CA VAL A 92 -5.51 15.63 -9.06
C VAL A 92 -5.43 16.87 -8.19
N GLY A 93 -4.90 17.98 -8.73
CA GLY A 93 -4.81 19.23 -8.00
C GLY A 93 -4.00 19.14 -6.70
N GLY A 94 -2.94 18.34 -6.67
CA GLY A 94 -2.13 18.14 -5.48
C GLY A 94 -2.75 17.18 -4.46
N LYS A 95 -3.84 16.51 -4.80
CA LYS A 95 -4.52 15.53 -3.93
C LYS A 95 -4.31 14.13 -4.45
N VAL A 96 -4.07 13.20 -3.52
CA VAL A 96 -3.96 11.77 -3.84
C VAL A 96 -5.35 11.16 -3.77
N MET A 97 -5.82 10.67 -4.90
CA MET A 97 -7.16 10.09 -5.04
C MET A 97 -7.04 8.60 -5.30
N VAL A 98 -7.94 7.82 -4.73
CA VAL A 98 -7.97 6.37 -4.93
C VAL A 98 -9.30 5.91 -5.55
N GLU A 99 -9.19 4.97 -6.49
CA GLU A 99 -10.33 4.23 -7.03
C GLU A 99 -10.25 2.81 -6.46
N LEU A 100 -11.13 2.49 -5.53
CA LEU A 100 -11.14 1.18 -4.89
C LEU A 100 -11.75 0.12 -5.81
N LYS A 101 -11.12 -1.04 -5.83
CA LYS A 101 -11.59 -2.18 -6.62
C LYS A 101 -12.49 -3.10 -5.81
#